data_461e083139bb0a130bb7d8afd340e705
#
_entry.id   461e083139bb0a130bb7d8afd340e705
#
_cell.length_a   1.000
_cell.length_b   1.000
_cell.length_c   1.000
_cell.angle_alpha   90.00
_cell.angle_beta   90.00
_cell.angle_gamma   90.00
#
_symmetry.space_group_name_H-M   'P 1'
#
loop_
_entity.id
_entity.type
_entity.pdbx_description
1 polymer ?
#
loop_
_entity_poly.entity_id
_entity_poly.type
_entity_poly.pdbx_seq_one_letter_code
_entity_poly.pdbx_strand_id
1 'polypeptide(L)'
;AVDSPEIAARWNNAAQGFVEGLGLGIPCNNSSDPRHSSRADAEFNAGGGGKISMWPSSLGMCATFSPEIMRRFAEIASTEYRALGFTTSLYPMVDVGTDPRWMRFCYTMGEGTKIATDLARAYCDGFQTSEGEDEICDGWGWNSVNTMVKHWPGTGACNEGGRDGHQGYGKYAVFPNGNFELHTIPFTEGAFKLDGKTKKSAALMPDYSIC
;
A
#
# COMPACT_ATOMS: atom_id res chain seq x y z
N ALA A 1 -14.23 -7.82 -7.91
CA ALA A 1 -13.38 -9.01 -8.11
C ALA A 1 -13.15 -9.20 -9.61
N VAL A 2 -11.94 -9.56 -10.00
CA VAL A 2 -11.59 -9.85 -11.40
C VAL A 2 -11.62 -11.37 -11.56
N ASP A 3 -12.29 -11.86 -12.61
CA ASP A 3 -12.51 -13.30 -12.79
C ASP A 3 -11.20 -14.09 -13.03
N SER A 4 -10.20 -13.48 -13.66
CA SER A 4 -8.88 -14.07 -13.83
C SER A 4 -7.78 -13.02 -14.03
N PRO A 5 -6.51 -13.36 -13.73
CA PRO A 5 -5.37 -12.50 -14.03
C PRO A 5 -5.25 -12.12 -15.51
N GLU A 6 -5.56 -13.05 -16.42
CA GLU A 6 -5.53 -12.79 -17.87
C GLU A 6 -6.59 -11.75 -18.28
N ILE A 7 -7.78 -11.82 -17.71
CA ILE A 7 -8.85 -10.83 -17.98
C ILE A 7 -8.42 -9.47 -17.47
N ALA A 8 -7.84 -9.39 -16.25
CA ALA A 8 -7.31 -8.15 -15.69
C ALA A 8 -6.22 -7.54 -16.59
N ALA A 9 -5.23 -8.32 -16.98
CA ALA A 9 -4.14 -7.88 -17.83
C ALA A 9 -4.64 -7.40 -19.21
N ARG A 10 -5.53 -8.15 -19.85
CA ARG A 10 -6.13 -7.76 -21.14
C ARG A 10 -6.93 -6.47 -21.04
N TRP A 11 -7.71 -6.31 -19.97
CA TRP A 11 -8.50 -5.11 -19.76
C TRP A 11 -7.59 -3.90 -19.53
N ASN A 12 -6.60 -4.02 -18.66
CA ASN A 12 -5.64 -2.95 -18.38
C ASN A 12 -4.84 -2.57 -19.63
N ASN A 13 -4.42 -3.54 -20.44
CA ASN A 13 -3.71 -3.27 -21.69
C ASN A 13 -4.62 -2.57 -22.71
N ALA A 14 -5.89 -2.95 -22.81
CA ALA A 14 -6.84 -2.31 -23.70
C ALA A 14 -7.13 -0.86 -23.27
N ALA A 15 -7.32 -0.63 -21.96
CA ALA A 15 -7.49 0.70 -21.40
C ALA A 15 -6.25 1.58 -21.65
N GLN A 16 -5.05 1.02 -21.43
CA GLN A 16 -3.78 1.71 -21.68
C GLN A 16 -3.63 2.10 -23.15
N GLY A 17 -3.84 1.15 -24.07
CA GLY A 17 -3.77 1.43 -25.50
C GLY A 17 -4.79 2.48 -25.96
N PHE A 18 -5.98 2.47 -25.37
CA PHE A 18 -7.00 3.49 -25.65
C PHE A 18 -6.56 4.89 -25.21
N VAL A 19 -6.10 5.06 -23.97
CA VAL A 19 -5.72 6.39 -23.46
C VAL A 19 -4.44 6.91 -24.11
N GLU A 20 -3.49 6.05 -24.43
CA GLU A 20 -2.27 6.43 -25.17
C GLU A 20 -2.57 6.83 -26.61
N GLY A 21 -3.66 6.31 -27.18
CA GLY A 21 -4.17 6.72 -28.51
C GLY A 21 -4.84 8.09 -28.54
N LEU A 22 -5.13 8.71 -27.38
CA LEU A 22 -5.65 10.07 -27.30
C LEU A 22 -4.57 11.09 -27.62
N GLY A 23 -4.99 12.30 -28.00
CA GLY A 23 -4.13 13.31 -28.64
C GLY A 23 -2.80 13.66 -27.95
N LEU A 24 -2.68 13.46 -26.62
CA LEU A 24 -1.43 13.72 -25.87
C LEU A 24 -0.63 12.45 -25.54
N GLY A 25 -1.18 11.26 -25.76
CA GLY A 25 -0.51 9.99 -25.50
C GLY A 25 -0.15 9.77 -24.03
N ILE A 26 -0.88 10.37 -23.08
CA ILE A 26 -0.59 10.26 -21.64
C ILE A 26 -1.08 8.89 -21.15
N PRO A 27 -0.19 8.05 -20.55
CA PRO A 27 -0.58 6.74 -20.04
C PRO A 27 -1.53 6.82 -18.86
N CYS A 28 -2.39 5.80 -18.73
CA CYS A 28 -3.25 5.62 -17.58
C CYS A 28 -2.44 5.09 -16.38
N ASN A 29 -2.65 5.67 -15.23
CA ASN A 29 -2.09 5.14 -13.98
C ASN A 29 -3.08 4.15 -13.34
N ASN A 30 -2.97 2.88 -13.71
CA ASN A 30 -3.80 1.84 -13.12
C ASN A 30 -3.35 1.52 -11.70
N SER A 31 -4.26 1.61 -10.75
CA SER A 31 -3.99 1.40 -9.33
C SER A 31 -4.96 0.44 -8.68
N SER A 32 -4.53 -0.23 -7.63
CA SER A 32 -5.36 -1.09 -6.79
C SER A 32 -4.78 -1.21 -5.37
N ASP A 33 -5.61 -1.59 -4.41
CA ASP A 33 -5.11 -2.06 -3.12
C ASP A 33 -4.58 -3.49 -3.27
N PRO A 34 -3.33 -3.78 -2.84
CA PRO A 34 -2.76 -5.11 -2.94
C PRO A 34 -3.32 -6.04 -1.87
N ARG A 35 -4.49 -6.54 -2.11
CA ARG A 35 -5.20 -7.49 -1.24
C ARG A 35 -4.79 -8.92 -1.59
N HIS A 36 -3.51 -9.23 -1.51
CA HIS A 36 -2.95 -10.58 -1.65
C HIS A 36 -3.28 -11.45 -0.43
N SER A 37 -4.55 -11.40 0.02
CA SER A 37 -4.97 -12.12 1.21
C SER A 37 -5.54 -13.50 0.88
N SER A 38 -5.55 -14.38 1.86
CA SER A 38 -6.15 -15.71 1.78
C SER A 38 -7.68 -15.69 1.62
N ARG A 39 -8.32 -14.53 1.70
CA ARG A 39 -9.76 -14.38 1.51
C ARG A 39 -10.08 -14.11 0.06
N ALA A 40 -10.76 -15.06 -0.56
CA ALA A 40 -11.19 -14.96 -1.96
C ALA A 40 -12.22 -13.85 -2.20
N ASP A 41 -12.98 -13.48 -1.17
CA ASP A 41 -14.04 -12.47 -1.19
C ASP A 41 -13.57 -11.07 -0.73
N ALA A 42 -12.27 -10.89 -0.52
CA ALA A 42 -11.73 -9.59 -0.12
C ALA A 42 -12.00 -8.56 -1.21
N GLU A 43 -12.53 -7.41 -0.80
CA GLU A 43 -12.73 -6.27 -1.67
C GLU A 43 -11.40 -5.89 -2.36
N PHE A 44 -11.46 -5.59 -3.65
CA PHE A 44 -10.29 -5.24 -4.47
C PHE A 44 -9.19 -6.31 -4.58
N ASN A 45 -9.51 -7.56 -4.32
CA ASN A 45 -8.57 -8.65 -4.56
C ASN A 45 -8.47 -8.92 -6.08
N ALA A 46 -7.42 -8.44 -6.70
CA ALA A 46 -7.21 -8.50 -8.16
C ALA A 46 -7.07 -9.92 -8.71
N GLY A 47 -6.84 -10.90 -7.86
CA GLY A 47 -6.66 -12.28 -8.27
C GLY A 47 -7.29 -13.26 -7.29
N GLY A 48 -8.36 -12.88 -6.62
CA GLY A 48 -9.00 -13.66 -5.56
C GLY A 48 -9.19 -15.12 -5.90
N GLY A 49 -9.11 -15.96 -4.88
CA GLY A 49 -9.29 -17.39 -5.04
C GLY A 49 -8.04 -18.17 -5.48
N GLY A 50 -6.84 -17.67 -5.20
CA GLY A 50 -5.58 -18.38 -5.40
C GLY A 50 -5.01 -18.31 -6.80
N LYS A 51 -5.43 -17.33 -7.60
CA LYS A 51 -4.87 -17.07 -8.94
C LYS A 51 -3.67 -16.12 -8.92
N ILE A 52 -3.42 -15.47 -7.79
CA ILE A 52 -2.18 -14.76 -7.44
C ILE A 52 -1.70 -15.29 -6.09
N SER A 53 -0.50 -14.89 -5.66
CA SER A 53 0.03 -15.31 -4.37
C SER A 53 -0.88 -14.85 -3.22
N MET A 54 -1.08 -15.71 -2.23
CA MET A 54 -1.94 -15.45 -1.09
C MET A 54 -1.11 -15.36 0.19
N TRP A 55 -1.28 -14.26 0.92
CA TRP A 55 -0.51 -13.92 2.10
C TRP A 55 -1.43 -13.59 3.28
N PRO A 56 -0.94 -13.60 4.51
CA PRO A 56 -1.67 -13.03 5.64
C PRO A 56 -2.04 -11.56 5.41
N SER A 57 -3.02 -11.04 6.16
CA SER A 57 -3.27 -9.60 6.19
C SER A 57 -2.03 -8.81 6.63
N SER A 58 -1.99 -7.49 6.41
CA SER A 58 -0.86 -6.65 6.83
C SER A 58 -0.55 -6.83 8.33
N LEU A 59 -1.58 -6.91 9.17
CA LEU A 59 -1.39 -7.19 10.61
C LEU A 59 -0.81 -8.59 10.85
N GLY A 60 -1.23 -9.59 10.08
CA GLY A 60 -0.65 -10.95 10.15
C GLY A 60 0.81 -10.98 9.69
N MET A 61 1.16 -10.22 8.66
CA MET A 61 2.55 -10.03 8.23
C MET A 61 3.37 -9.32 9.31
N CYS A 62 2.79 -8.29 9.94
CA CYS A 62 3.41 -7.57 11.06
C CYS A 62 3.72 -8.48 12.24
N ALA A 63 2.85 -9.45 12.53
CA ALA A 63 3.06 -10.42 13.61
C ALA A 63 4.29 -11.33 13.43
N THR A 64 4.92 -11.33 12.24
CA THR A 64 6.22 -11.98 12.02
C THR A 64 7.38 -11.17 12.60
N PHE A 65 7.20 -9.90 12.87
CA PHE A 65 8.24 -8.93 13.28
C PHE A 65 9.46 -8.90 12.33
N SER A 66 9.27 -9.29 11.07
CA SER A 66 10.35 -9.41 10.08
C SER A 66 10.16 -8.46 8.89
N PRO A 67 10.96 -7.39 8.81
CA PRO A 67 11.04 -6.55 7.60
C PRO A 67 11.47 -7.33 6.36
N GLU A 68 12.29 -8.36 6.52
CA GLU A 68 12.71 -9.22 5.41
C GLU A 68 11.53 -9.96 4.77
N ILE A 69 10.65 -10.55 5.58
CA ILE A 69 9.43 -11.22 5.09
C ILE A 69 8.51 -10.20 4.40
N MET A 70 8.36 -9.01 4.99
CA MET A 70 7.56 -7.94 4.38
C MET A 70 8.13 -7.49 3.03
N ARG A 71 9.45 -7.32 2.94
CA ARG A 71 10.13 -7.00 1.67
C ARG A 71 9.90 -8.09 0.64
N ARG A 72 10.08 -9.35 1.02
CA ARG A 72 9.87 -10.49 0.12
C ARG A 72 8.44 -10.56 -0.40
N PHE A 73 7.46 -10.34 0.45
CA PHE A 73 6.06 -10.18 0.05
C PHE A 73 5.91 -9.09 -1.02
N ALA A 74 6.46 -7.90 -0.74
CA ALA A 74 6.33 -6.74 -1.60
C ALA A 74 6.97 -6.96 -2.98
N GLU A 75 8.13 -7.61 -3.07
CA GLU A 75 8.81 -7.98 -4.31
C GLU A 75 7.97 -8.96 -5.16
N ILE A 76 7.33 -9.94 -4.54
CA ILE A 76 6.45 -10.87 -5.24
C ILE A 76 5.19 -10.15 -5.71
N ALA A 77 4.58 -9.37 -4.84
CA ALA A 77 3.35 -8.64 -5.15
C ALA A 77 3.56 -7.57 -6.24
N SER A 78 4.72 -6.90 -6.28
CA SER A 78 5.05 -5.93 -7.33
C SER A 78 5.17 -6.61 -8.70
N THR A 79 5.83 -7.76 -8.76
CA THR A 79 5.94 -8.56 -9.98
C THR A 79 4.57 -8.99 -10.50
N GLU A 80 3.68 -9.46 -9.61
CA GLU A 80 2.30 -9.82 -9.95
C GLU A 80 1.50 -8.60 -10.41
N TYR A 81 1.67 -7.45 -9.76
CA TYR A 81 1.04 -6.19 -10.16
C TYR A 81 1.44 -5.77 -11.56
N ARG A 82 2.74 -5.81 -11.87
CA ARG A 82 3.22 -5.52 -13.22
C ARG A 82 2.62 -6.47 -14.26
N ALA A 83 2.55 -7.76 -13.96
CA ALA A 83 1.93 -8.77 -14.83
C ALA A 83 0.43 -8.51 -15.06
N LEU A 84 -0.27 -7.95 -14.07
CA LEU A 84 -1.69 -7.59 -14.17
C LEU A 84 -1.94 -6.24 -14.88
N GLY A 85 -0.89 -5.43 -15.08
CA GLY A 85 -0.97 -4.09 -15.66
C GLY A 85 -1.26 -2.98 -14.63
N PHE A 86 -1.02 -3.24 -13.34
CA PHE A 86 -1.06 -2.22 -12.30
C PHE A 86 0.30 -1.56 -12.13
N THR A 87 0.30 -0.25 -12.01
CA THR A 87 1.51 0.56 -11.85
C THR A 87 1.58 1.28 -10.52
N THR A 88 0.50 1.29 -9.76
CA THR A 88 0.44 1.89 -8.43
C THR A 88 -0.28 0.99 -7.44
N SER A 89 0.39 0.72 -6.34
CA SER A 89 -0.15 0.11 -5.12
C SER A 89 -0.71 1.23 -4.23
N LEU A 90 -2.01 1.19 -3.91
CA LEU A 90 -2.64 2.11 -2.95
C LEU A 90 -2.30 1.74 -1.50
N TYR A 91 -1.05 1.41 -1.23
CA TYR A 91 -0.51 0.90 0.02
C TYR A 91 0.97 1.33 0.17
N PRO A 92 1.59 1.24 1.35
CA PRO A 92 1.11 0.61 2.58
C PRO A 92 0.18 1.50 3.41
N MET A 93 -0.67 0.86 4.25
CA MET A 93 -1.45 1.53 5.28
C MET A 93 -0.67 1.51 6.58
N VAL A 94 -0.04 2.64 6.90
CA VAL A 94 0.89 2.77 8.02
C VAL A 94 0.31 3.53 9.21
N ASP A 95 -1.00 3.75 9.19
CA ASP A 95 -1.72 4.25 10.35
C ASP A 95 -1.41 3.40 11.57
N VAL A 96 -1.03 4.03 12.69
CA VAL A 96 -0.76 3.32 13.94
C VAL A 96 -2.10 2.84 14.52
N GLY A 97 -2.23 1.53 14.69
CA GLY A 97 -3.45 0.89 15.16
C GLY A 97 -3.67 1.10 16.65
N THR A 98 -4.31 2.18 17.05
CA THR A 98 -4.55 2.54 18.46
C THR A 98 -5.90 2.09 19.00
N ASP A 99 -6.85 1.78 18.14
CA ASP A 99 -8.19 1.30 18.56
C ASP A 99 -8.57 0.01 17.81
N PRO A 100 -8.68 -1.13 18.54
CA PRO A 100 -9.01 -2.41 17.91
C PRO A 100 -10.44 -2.50 17.37
N ARG A 101 -11.30 -1.54 17.68
CA ARG A 101 -12.68 -1.45 17.14
C ARG A 101 -12.69 -0.86 15.74
N TRP A 102 -11.60 -0.24 15.31
CA TRP A 102 -11.50 0.30 13.97
C TRP A 102 -11.56 -0.82 12.93
N MET A 103 -12.53 -0.76 12.03
CA MET A 103 -12.84 -1.84 11.08
C MET A 103 -11.69 -2.18 10.13
N ARG A 104 -10.79 -1.24 9.87
CA ARG A 104 -9.62 -1.44 9.02
C ARG A 104 -8.33 -1.75 9.79
N PHE A 105 -8.43 -2.04 11.09
CA PHE A 105 -7.28 -2.36 11.93
C PHE A 105 -6.43 -3.50 11.36
N CYS A 106 -7.05 -4.53 10.79
CA CYS A 106 -6.34 -5.67 10.19
C CYS A 106 -5.47 -5.33 8.98
N TYR A 107 -5.63 -4.14 8.41
CA TYR A 107 -4.82 -3.66 7.31
C TYR A 107 -3.66 -2.77 7.74
N THR A 108 -3.57 -2.42 9.01
CA THR A 108 -2.46 -1.67 9.60
C THR A 108 -1.25 -2.57 9.84
N MET A 109 -0.15 -1.96 10.21
CA MET A 109 1.05 -2.65 10.69
C MET A 109 1.10 -2.72 12.23
N GLY A 110 -0.09 -2.67 12.89
CA GLY A 110 -0.23 -2.76 14.34
C GLY A 110 -0.05 -1.43 15.06
N GLU A 111 0.10 -1.50 16.39
CA GLU A 111 0.18 -0.32 17.28
C GLU A 111 1.61 0.14 17.56
N GLY A 112 2.60 -0.70 17.27
CA GLY A 112 4.01 -0.40 17.53
C GLY A 112 4.62 0.49 16.47
N THR A 113 4.84 1.77 16.79
CA THR A 113 5.38 2.75 15.83
C THR A 113 6.70 2.29 15.20
N LYS A 114 7.62 1.73 16.02
CA LYS A 114 8.92 1.28 15.49
C LYS A 114 8.76 0.17 14.46
N ILE A 115 8.01 -0.87 14.78
CA ILE A 115 7.82 -1.99 13.83
C ILE A 115 7.06 -1.53 12.59
N ALA A 116 6.05 -0.68 12.74
CA ALA A 116 5.33 -0.11 11.60
C ALA A 116 6.27 0.69 10.68
N THR A 117 7.23 1.43 11.23
CA THR A 117 8.25 2.18 10.47
C THR A 117 9.15 1.24 9.67
N ASP A 118 9.68 0.21 10.31
CA ASP A 118 10.59 -0.74 9.67
C ASP A 118 9.87 -1.54 8.57
N LEU A 119 8.63 -1.95 8.81
CA LEU A 119 7.81 -2.67 7.83
C LEU A 119 7.34 -1.78 6.68
N ALA A 120 7.00 -0.51 6.96
CA ALA A 120 6.64 0.46 5.92
C ALA A 120 7.78 0.67 4.93
N ARG A 121 9.01 0.82 5.46
CA ARG A 121 10.22 0.94 4.65
C ARG A 121 10.42 -0.29 3.78
N ALA A 122 10.40 -1.47 4.38
CA ALA A 122 10.58 -2.74 3.68
C ALA A 122 9.52 -2.97 2.59
N TYR A 123 8.28 -2.62 2.88
CA TYR A 123 7.17 -2.69 1.92
C TYR A 123 7.42 -1.78 0.71
N CYS A 124 7.70 -0.50 0.96
CA CYS A 124 7.92 0.47 -0.11
C CYS A 124 9.15 0.11 -0.95
N ASP A 125 10.24 -0.30 -0.30
CA ASP A 125 11.44 -0.76 -1.02
C ASP A 125 11.14 -1.96 -1.91
N GLY A 126 10.44 -2.97 -1.40
CA GLY A 126 10.13 -4.18 -2.17
C GLY A 126 9.20 -3.92 -3.36
N PHE A 127 8.25 -2.97 -3.24
CA PHE A 127 7.38 -2.59 -4.36
C PHE A 127 8.07 -1.70 -5.40
N GLN A 128 8.93 -0.78 -4.98
CA GLN A 128 9.46 0.25 -5.87
C GLN A 128 10.84 -0.06 -6.43
N THR A 129 11.71 -0.70 -5.65
CA THR A 129 13.11 -0.82 -6.02
C THR A 129 13.34 -1.98 -6.98
N SER A 130 13.79 -1.65 -8.19
CA SER A 130 14.38 -2.60 -9.13
C SER A 130 15.90 -2.55 -9.01
N GLU A 131 16.55 -3.70 -9.18
CA GLU A 131 18.01 -3.85 -9.07
C GLU A 131 18.59 -4.61 -10.27
N GLY A 132 19.88 -4.46 -10.51
CA GLY A 132 20.60 -5.16 -11.57
C GLY A 132 20.11 -4.81 -12.98
N GLU A 133 19.85 -5.82 -13.79
CA GLU A 133 19.40 -5.64 -15.19
C GLU A 133 17.97 -5.10 -15.31
N ASP A 134 17.18 -5.22 -14.25
CA ASP A 134 15.82 -4.70 -14.21
C ASP A 134 15.76 -3.19 -13.90
N GLU A 135 16.86 -2.60 -13.39
CA GLU A 135 16.94 -1.18 -13.07
C GLU A 135 17.13 -0.35 -14.36
N ILE A 136 16.32 0.69 -14.52
CA ILE A 136 16.43 1.66 -15.60
C ILE A 136 17.18 2.91 -15.10
N CYS A 137 16.73 3.50 -13.98
CA CYS A 137 17.30 4.71 -13.40
C CYS A 137 16.94 4.83 -11.91
N ASP A 138 17.92 5.15 -11.08
CA ASP A 138 17.76 5.50 -9.66
C ASP A 138 16.87 4.54 -8.85
N GLY A 139 17.02 3.24 -9.10
CA GLY A 139 16.24 2.20 -8.46
C GLY A 139 14.87 1.93 -9.09
N TRP A 140 14.45 2.72 -10.06
CA TRP A 140 13.23 2.48 -10.83
C TRP A 140 13.51 1.61 -12.04
N GLY A 141 12.60 0.68 -12.33
CA GLY A 141 12.79 -0.24 -13.43
C GLY A 141 11.55 -1.06 -13.78
N TRP A 142 11.80 -2.18 -14.45
CA TRP A 142 10.72 -3.00 -15.01
C TRP A 142 9.79 -3.62 -13.96
N ASN A 143 10.30 -3.93 -12.77
CA ASN A 143 9.54 -4.50 -11.67
C ASN A 143 8.99 -3.45 -10.70
N SER A 144 9.26 -2.18 -10.94
CA SER A 144 8.82 -1.10 -10.05
C SER A 144 7.31 -0.86 -10.14
N VAL A 145 6.70 -0.77 -8.97
CA VAL A 145 5.30 -0.33 -8.77
C VAL A 145 5.32 0.82 -7.78
N ASN A 146 4.70 1.93 -8.13
CA ASN A 146 4.59 3.07 -7.22
C ASN A 146 3.88 2.68 -5.94
N THR A 147 4.35 3.10 -4.79
CA THR A 147 3.61 3.00 -3.53
C THR A 147 2.92 4.32 -3.20
N MET A 148 1.70 4.21 -2.69
CA MET A 148 0.92 5.33 -2.17
C MET A 148 0.66 5.09 -0.69
N VAL A 149 1.56 5.57 0.15
CA VAL A 149 1.44 5.41 1.60
C VAL A 149 0.22 6.15 2.14
N LYS A 150 -0.52 5.54 3.08
CA LYS A 150 -1.78 6.06 3.61
C LYS A 150 -1.98 5.75 5.09
N HIS A 151 -2.84 6.50 5.79
CA HIS A 151 -3.53 7.74 5.40
C HIS A 151 -2.91 8.90 6.17
N TRP A 152 -2.26 9.80 5.46
CA TRP A 152 -1.54 10.92 6.09
C TRP A 152 -2.47 11.86 6.85
N PRO A 153 -2.15 12.30 8.06
CA PRO A 153 -0.90 12.06 8.81
C PRO A 153 -0.97 10.90 9.82
N GLY A 154 -1.74 9.85 9.56
CA GLY A 154 -1.89 8.69 10.45
C GLY A 154 -3.15 8.76 11.30
N THR A 155 -4.18 9.42 10.81
CA THR A 155 -5.40 9.72 11.56
C THR A 155 -6.46 8.62 11.54
N GLY A 156 -6.30 7.60 10.68
CA GLY A 156 -7.35 6.60 10.45
C GLY A 156 -7.83 5.88 11.71
N ALA A 157 -6.90 5.56 12.62
CA ALA A 157 -7.19 4.90 13.89
C ALA A 157 -7.44 5.86 15.06
N CYS A 158 -7.27 7.17 14.87
CA CYS A 158 -7.37 8.19 15.91
C CYS A 158 -8.75 8.85 15.99
N ASN A 159 -9.68 8.45 15.15
CA ASN A 159 -11.00 9.02 15.13
C ASN A 159 -11.80 8.63 16.37
N GLU A 160 -12.67 9.50 16.81
CA GLU A 160 -13.48 9.34 18.01
C GLU A 160 -14.17 7.97 18.05
N GLY A 161 -13.89 7.18 19.09
CA GLY A 161 -14.47 5.85 19.29
C GLY A 161 -14.06 4.80 18.25
N GLY A 162 -12.90 4.94 17.59
CA GLY A 162 -12.43 4.01 16.55
C GLY A 162 -13.21 4.11 15.25
N ARG A 163 -13.90 5.21 15.03
CA ARG A 163 -14.68 5.44 13.81
C ARG A 163 -13.78 5.76 12.64
N ASP A 164 -14.18 5.32 11.47
CA ASP A 164 -13.43 5.52 10.24
C ASP A 164 -13.89 6.79 9.52
N GLY A 165 -12.95 7.69 9.21
CA GLY A 165 -13.23 8.91 8.45
C GLY A 165 -13.78 8.63 7.05
N HIS A 166 -13.37 7.51 6.45
CA HIS A 166 -13.83 7.07 5.14
C HIS A 166 -15.35 6.85 5.07
N GLN A 167 -15.97 6.43 6.16
CA GLN A 167 -17.42 6.19 6.23
C GLN A 167 -18.21 7.41 6.74
N GLY A 168 -17.56 8.55 6.89
CA GLY A 168 -18.20 9.78 7.37
C GLY A 168 -18.52 9.78 8.87
N TYR A 169 -18.06 8.81 9.63
CA TYR A 169 -18.31 8.71 11.07
C TYR A 169 -17.21 9.33 11.92
N GLY A 170 -16.00 9.40 11.41
CA GLY A 170 -14.84 9.96 12.08
C GLY A 170 -14.46 11.33 11.51
N LYS A 171 -15.28 12.36 11.74
CA LYS A 171 -15.05 13.70 11.17
C LYS A 171 -13.78 14.35 11.69
N TYR A 172 -13.46 14.13 12.96
CA TYR A 172 -12.31 14.74 13.62
C TYR A 172 -11.31 13.68 14.06
N ALA A 173 -10.04 13.91 13.76
CA ALA A 173 -8.94 13.14 14.33
C ALA A 173 -8.73 13.55 15.79
N VAL A 174 -8.50 12.57 16.66
CA VAL A 174 -8.25 12.76 18.07
C VAL A 174 -6.91 12.13 18.45
N PHE A 175 -6.01 12.94 18.98
CA PHE A 175 -4.69 12.51 19.43
C PHE A 175 -4.58 12.66 20.95
N PRO A 176 -4.99 11.63 21.73
CA PRO A 176 -4.94 11.71 23.19
C PRO A 176 -3.53 12.02 23.69
N ASN A 177 -3.43 12.87 24.70
CA ASN A 177 -2.15 13.28 25.28
C ASN A 177 -1.15 13.95 24.32
N GLY A 178 -1.63 14.50 23.20
CA GLY A 178 -0.77 15.18 22.23
C GLY A 178 0.19 14.28 21.47
N ASN A 179 -0.15 13.01 21.26
CA ASN A 179 0.72 12.02 20.62
C ASN A 179 0.71 12.06 19.07
N PHE A 180 0.32 13.16 18.46
CA PHE A 180 0.27 13.34 17.01
C PHE A 180 1.58 12.91 16.32
N GLU A 181 2.71 13.33 16.86
CA GLU A 181 4.02 13.01 16.28
C GLU A 181 4.27 11.50 16.14
N LEU A 182 3.81 10.69 17.11
CA LEU A 182 3.97 9.24 17.03
C LEU A 182 3.28 8.64 15.81
N HIS A 183 2.16 9.23 15.39
CA HIS A 183 1.41 8.77 14.22
C HIS A 183 2.08 9.13 12.89
N THR A 184 2.91 10.17 12.86
CA THR A 184 3.63 10.58 11.66
C THR A 184 4.92 9.79 11.42
N ILE A 185 5.52 9.18 12.46
CA ILE A 185 6.83 8.51 12.37
C ILE A 185 6.86 7.40 11.30
N PRO A 186 5.87 6.49 11.16
CA PRO A 186 5.91 5.48 10.10
C PRO A 186 5.95 6.07 8.68
N PHE A 187 5.43 7.27 8.49
CA PHE A 187 5.55 8.01 7.23
C PHE A 187 6.93 8.64 7.09
N THR A 188 7.32 9.48 8.06
CA THR A 188 8.51 10.33 7.95
C THR A 188 9.82 9.56 8.07
N GLU A 189 9.86 8.53 8.93
CA GLU A 189 11.05 7.72 9.17
C GLU A 189 10.99 6.35 8.47
N GLY A 190 9.82 5.94 7.98
CA GLY A 190 9.61 4.72 7.22
C GLY A 190 9.45 4.99 5.72
N ALA A 191 8.23 5.27 5.28
CA ALA A 191 7.90 5.39 3.87
C ALA A 191 8.61 6.53 3.13
N PHE A 192 9.04 7.61 3.81
CA PHE A 192 9.78 8.73 3.21
C PHE A 192 11.29 8.63 3.39
N LYS A 193 11.79 7.54 3.99
CA LYS A 193 13.23 7.27 4.16
C LYS A 193 13.53 5.81 3.83
N LEU A 194 13.46 5.46 2.55
CA LEU A 194 13.76 4.14 2.07
C LEU A 194 15.27 3.89 2.04
N ASP A 195 15.67 2.64 2.22
CA ASP A 195 17.06 2.21 2.10
C ASP A 195 17.48 2.10 0.63
N GLY A 196 16.53 1.70 -0.23
CA GLY A 196 16.74 1.57 -1.66
C GLY A 196 16.96 2.89 -2.39
N LYS A 197 17.38 2.82 -3.66
CA LYS A 197 17.71 3.99 -4.48
C LYS A 197 16.52 4.91 -4.75
N THR A 198 15.30 4.41 -4.71
CA THR A 198 14.07 5.21 -4.89
C THR A 198 13.79 6.21 -3.77
N LYS A 199 14.43 6.04 -2.62
CA LYS A 199 14.51 6.94 -1.46
C LYS A 199 13.24 7.24 -0.70
N LYS A 200 12.07 7.26 -1.32
CA LYS A 200 10.79 7.56 -0.67
C LYS A 200 9.61 6.98 -1.43
N SER A 201 8.49 6.76 -0.75
CA SER A 201 7.23 6.40 -1.38
C SER A 201 6.86 7.41 -2.47
N ALA A 202 6.43 6.92 -3.63
CA ALA A 202 6.12 7.72 -4.80
C ALA A 202 4.92 8.66 -4.60
N ALA A 203 3.98 8.25 -3.77
CA ALA A 203 2.75 8.99 -3.53
C ALA A 203 2.29 8.91 -2.08
N LEU A 204 1.38 9.78 -1.73
CA LEU A 204 0.79 9.94 -0.41
C LEU A 204 -0.72 10.10 -0.56
N MET A 205 -1.50 9.38 0.24
CA MET A 205 -2.95 9.54 0.32
C MET A 205 -3.31 10.19 1.66
N PRO A 206 -3.91 11.38 1.65
CA PRO A 206 -4.39 12.01 2.89
C PRO A 206 -5.63 11.30 3.45
N ASP A 207 -5.83 11.41 4.74
CA ASP A 207 -7.06 10.94 5.40
C ASP A 207 -8.21 11.94 5.16
N TYR A 208 -9.42 11.47 5.42
CA TYR A 208 -10.65 12.27 5.29
C TYR A 208 -10.94 13.11 6.52
N SER A 209 -10.36 12.76 7.67
CA SER A 209 -10.61 13.43 8.94
C SER A 209 -9.95 14.80 9.03
N ILE A 210 -10.56 15.68 9.80
CA ILE A 210 -9.99 16.99 10.12
C ILE A 210 -9.01 16.81 11.28
N CYS A 211 -7.77 17.26 11.10
CA CYS A 211 -6.72 17.30 12.11
C CYS A 211 -6.66 18.67 12.76
#